data_2e03f5dd7e198ec26f9e0d41d770b3a5
#
_entry.id   2e03f5dd7e198ec26f9e0d41d770b3a5
#
_cell.length_a   1.000
_cell.length_b   1.000
_cell.length_c   1.000
_cell.angle_alpha   90.00
_cell.angle_beta   90.00
_cell.angle_gamma   90.00
#
_symmetry.space_group_name_H-M   'P 1'
#
loop_
_entity.id
_entity.type
_entity.pdbx_description
1 polymer ?
#
loop_
_entity_poly.entity_id
_entity_poly.type
_entity_poly.pdbx_seq_one_letter_code
_entity_poly.pdbx_strand_id
1 'polypeptide(L)'
;MPITGYVHLSRDIESVLNTVGQPPYVIKLLEGTQGRGVVLTETMEAAISAIETMKKIDANILIQEFISESRGEDIRAIVVGDKVVASMKRKAKPGEFRSNVHLGGTVENYELNDQEEESAIKAAKVLGLSVAGVDIIQSNRGPLVLEVNSSPGLEGIEKASGVDVADKIIEYLEDEHNNRDKSKPIDI
;
A
#
# COMPACT_ATOMS: atom_id res chain seq x y z
N MET A 1 2.28 -4.28 9.01
CA MET A 1 2.91 -4.37 7.67
C MET A 1 3.69 -5.67 7.56
N PRO A 2 3.94 -6.22 6.37
CA PRO A 2 4.84 -7.35 6.20
C PRO A 2 6.24 -7.06 6.72
N ILE A 3 7.00 -8.09 7.08
CA ILE A 3 8.40 -7.90 7.50
C ILE A 3 9.17 -7.30 6.34
N THR A 4 9.84 -6.19 6.58
CA THR A 4 10.48 -5.39 5.53
C THR A 4 11.88 -4.99 5.95
N GLY A 5 12.84 -5.19 5.06
CA GLY A 5 14.22 -4.76 5.22
C GLY A 5 14.64 -3.77 4.12
N TYR A 6 15.56 -2.89 4.43
CA TYR A 6 16.15 -1.94 3.48
C TYR A 6 17.62 -2.27 3.23
N VAL A 7 18.00 -2.39 1.96
CA VAL A 7 19.39 -2.65 1.57
C VAL A 7 20.08 -1.35 1.20
N HIS A 8 20.97 -0.90 2.08
CA HIS A 8 21.81 0.27 1.82
C HIS A 8 23.12 -0.11 1.13
N LEU A 9 23.82 -1.11 1.65
CA LEU A 9 25.11 -1.56 1.11
C LEU A 9 25.02 -3.01 0.61
N SER A 10 25.74 -3.33 -0.47
CA SER A 10 25.73 -4.69 -1.03
C SER A 10 26.22 -5.77 -0.04
N ARG A 11 27.11 -5.44 0.88
CA ARG A 11 27.60 -6.37 1.92
C ARG A 11 26.52 -6.75 2.95
N ASP A 12 25.42 -6.01 3.03
CA ASP A 12 24.36 -6.24 4.01
C ASP A 12 23.21 -7.09 3.45
N ILE A 13 23.25 -7.48 2.18
CA ILE A 13 22.16 -8.18 1.47
C ILE A 13 21.72 -9.44 2.22
N GLU A 14 22.65 -10.36 2.51
CA GLU A 14 22.32 -11.62 3.19
C GLU A 14 21.77 -11.38 4.61
N SER A 15 22.31 -10.42 5.35
CA SER A 15 21.84 -10.07 6.69
C SER A 15 20.41 -9.53 6.65
N VAL A 16 20.09 -8.70 5.66
CA VAL A 16 18.74 -8.16 5.49
C VAL A 16 17.76 -9.28 5.07
N LEU A 17 18.15 -10.15 4.12
CA LEU A 17 17.33 -11.30 3.71
C LEU A 17 17.02 -12.21 4.91
N ASN A 18 18.01 -12.53 5.73
CA ASN A 18 17.83 -13.34 6.93
C ASN A 18 16.89 -12.67 7.95
N THR A 19 16.92 -11.33 8.04
CA THR A 19 16.01 -10.57 8.92
C THR A 19 14.58 -10.61 8.42
N VAL A 20 14.38 -10.54 7.10
CA VAL A 20 13.05 -10.63 6.47
C VAL A 20 12.45 -12.04 6.63
N GLY A 21 13.30 -13.07 6.62
CA GLY A 21 12.88 -14.45 6.88
C GLY A 21 13.24 -15.43 5.77
N GLN A 22 12.34 -16.36 5.47
CA GLN A 22 12.53 -17.36 4.42
C GLN A 22 11.92 -16.90 3.08
N PRO A 23 12.48 -17.36 1.94
CA PRO A 23 11.86 -17.10 0.64
C PRO A 23 10.45 -17.70 0.56
N PRO A 24 9.58 -17.20 -0.35
CA PRO A 24 9.86 -16.20 -1.38
C PRO A 24 10.00 -14.78 -0.84
N TYR A 25 10.76 -13.93 -1.55
CA TYR A 25 10.91 -12.51 -1.22
C TYR A 25 10.32 -11.63 -2.30
N VAL A 26 9.73 -10.50 -1.89
CA VAL A 26 9.33 -9.41 -2.78
C VAL A 26 10.39 -8.31 -2.70
N ILE A 27 11.09 -8.08 -3.81
CA ILE A 27 12.11 -7.04 -3.94
C ILE A 27 11.46 -5.86 -4.63
N LYS A 28 11.55 -4.66 -4.05
CA LYS A 28 10.92 -3.44 -4.56
C LYS A 28 11.94 -2.34 -4.74
N LEU A 29 11.91 -1.66 -5.90
CA LEU A 29 12.60 -0.40 -6.09
C LEU A 29 11.79 0.71 -5.41
N LEU A 30 12.42 1.56 -4.59
CA LEU A 30 11.74 2.68 -3.93
C LEU A 30 11.23 3.73 -4.93
N GLU A 31 11.95 3.94 -6.02
CA GLU A 31 11.58 4.86 -7.08
C GLU A 31 10.58 4.23 -8.09
N GLY A 32 10.14 2.99 -7.83
CA GLY A 32 9.17 2.29 -8.68
C GLY A 32 7.74 2.80 -8.48
N THR A 33 6.97 2.86 -9.57
CA THR A 33 5.55 3.21 -9.53
C THR A 33 4.70 2.14 -10.21
N GLN A 34 3.44 2.00 -9.81
CA GLN A 34 2.45 1.11 -10.47
C GLN A 34 2.89 -0.37 -10.56
N GLY A 35 3.63 -0.87 -9.58
CA GLY A 35 4.14 -2.25 -9.58
C GLY A 35 5.35 -2.48 -10.50
N ARG A 36 5.88 -1.44 -11.15
CA ARG A 36 7.14 -1.52 -11.89
C ARG A 36 8.31 -1.53 -10.91
N GLY A 37 9.31 -2.37 -11.16
CA GLY A 37 10.44 -2.54 -10.24
C GLY A 37 10.12 -3.41 -9.03
N VAL A 38 9.07 -4.24 -9.11
CA VAL A 38 8.72 -5.25 -8.10
C VAL A 38 9.00 -6.65 -8.66
N VAL A 39 9.84 -7.42 -7.97
CA VAL A 39 10.28 -8.75 -8.39
C VAL A 39 10.01 -9.74 -7.26
N LEU A 40 9.42 -10.89 -7.60
CA LEU A 40 9.31 -12.05 -6.70
C LEU A 40 10.51 -12.98 -6.94
N THR A 41 11.17 -13.39 -5.88
CA THR A 41 12.28 -14.35 -5.95
C THR A 41 12.00 -15.52 -5.01
N GLU A 42 12.06 -16.72 -5.56
CA GLU A 42 11.68 -17.96 -4.85
C GLU A 42 12.83 -18.56 -4.05
N THR A 43 14.06 -18.08 -4.25
CA THR A 43 15.24 -18.55 -3.50
C THR A 43 16.10 -17.39 -3.04
N MET A 44 16.93 -17.62 -2.04
CA MET A 44 17.87 -16.62 -1.52
C MET A 44 18.91 -16.23 -2.59
N GLU A 45 19.41 -17.20 -3.35
CA GLU A 45 20.40 -16.97 -4.39
C GLU A 45 19.84 -16.08 -5.52
N ALA A 46 18.59 -16.32 -5.92
CA ALA A 46 17.89 -15.48 -6.90
C ALA A 46 17.69 -14.07 -6.36
N ALA A 47 17.35 -13.92 -5.07
CA ALA A 47 17.21 -12.62 -4.42
C ALA A 47 18.53 -11.85 -4.41
N ILE A 48 19.63 -12.48 -3.99
CA ILE A 48 20.96 -11.87 -3.96
C ILE A 48 21.32 -11.37 -5.36
N SER A 49 21.22 -12.23 -6.39
CA SER A 49 21.56 -11.89 -7.78
C SER A 49 20.74 -10.72 -8.31
N ALA A 50 19.44 -10.68 -8.01
CA ALA A 50 18.56 -9.60 -8.42
C ALA A 50 18.96 -8.27 -7.74
N ILE A 51 19.19 -8.30 -6.42
CA ILE A 51 19.58 -7.11 -5.64
C ILE A 51 20.94 -6.58 -6.09
N GLU A 52 21.95 -7.44 -6.26
CA GLU A 52 23.26 -7.04 -6.76
C GLU A 52 23.19 -6.37 -8.13
N THR A 53 22.31 -6.87 -9.01
CA THR A 53 22.09 -6.26 -10.33
C THR A 53 21.47 -4.88 -10.21
N MET A 54 20.46 -4.71 -9.36
CA MET A 54 19.82 -3.42 -9.11
C MET A 54 20.76 -2.43 -8.42
N LYS A 55 21.64 -2.91 -7.53
CA LYS A 55 22.66 -2.06 -6.86
C LYS A 55 23.74 -1.52 -7.83
N LYS A 56 23.96 -2.15 -8.97
CA LYS A 56 24.88 -1.62 -10.01
C LYS A 56 24.41 -0.30 -10.63
N ILE A 57 23.12 -0.02 -10.56
CA ILE A 57 22.51 1.25 -11.00
C ILE A 57 22.15 2.16 -9.82
N ASP A 58 22.74 1.92 -8.66
CA ASP A 58 22.55 2.69 -7.41
C ASP A 58 21.08 2.78 -6.92
N ALA A 59 20.29 1.76 -7.21
CA ALA A 59 18.89 1.72 -6.82
C ALA A 59 18.71 1.58 -5.30
N ASN A 60 17.70 2.25 -4.76
CA ASN A 60 17.20 2.05 -3.40
C ASN A 60 16.24 0.87 -3.37
N ILE A 61 16.51 -0.12 -2.50
CA ILE A 61 15.84 -1.42 -2.53
C ILE A 61 15.21 -1.74 -1.17
N LEU A 62 13.92 -2.09 -1.22
CA LEU A 62 13.24 -2.77 -0.12
C LEU A 62 13.13 -4.26 -0.42
N ILE A 63 13.33 -5.08 0.61
CA ILE A 63 13.03 -6.50 0.60
C ILE A 63 11.87 -6.73 1.57
N GLN A 64 10.87 -7.45 1.14
CA GLN A 64 9.68 -7.71 1.93
C GLN A 64 9.32 -9.19 1.88
N GLU A 65 8.82 -9.75 2.98
CA GLU A 65 8.27 -11.09 2.98
C GLU A 65 7.11 -11.20 1.99
N PHE A 66 7.01 -12.33 1.32
CA PHE A 66 5.88 -12.62 0.45
C PHE A 66 4.72 -13.23 1.25
N ILE A 67 3.56 -12.61 1.17
CA ILE A 67 2.34 -13.11 1.84
C ILE A 67 1.60 -14.03 0.88
N SER A 68 1.96 -15.31 0.91
CA SER A 68 1.45 -16.31 -0.02
C SER A 68 -0.06 -16.59 0.13
N GLU A 69 -0.59 -16.42 1.33
CA GLU A 69 -2.01 -16.62 1.63
C GLU A 69 -2.93 -15.61 0.98
N SER A 70 -2.41 -14.45 0.59
CA SER A 70 -3.18 -13.42 -0.14
C SER A 70 -3.51 -13.84 -1.58
N ARG A 71 -2.78 -14.81 -2.14
CA ARG A 71 -3.00 -15.36 -3.50
C ARG A 71 -3.01 -14.31 -4.63
N GLY A 72 -2.23 -13.23 -4.49
CA GLY A 72 -2.20 -12.15 -5.47
C GLY A 72 -3.40 -11.19 -5.37
N GLU A 73 -4.06 -11.17 -4.23
CA GLU A 73 -5.12 -10.21 -3.91
C GLU A 73 -4.60 -9.17 -2.91
N ASP A 74 -5.07 -7.94 -3.06
CA ASP A 74 -4.94 -6.90 -2.07
C ASP A 74 -6.20 -6.02 -2.00
N ILE A 75 -6.28 -5.20 -0.98
CA ILE A 75 -7.39 -4.31 -0.72
C ILE A 75 -6.85 -2.88 -0.78
N ARG A 76 -7.53 -1.99 -1.52
CA ARG A 76 -7.32 -0.55 -1.43
C ARG A 76 -8.48 0.10 -0.72
N ALA A 77 -8.17 0.82 0.36
CA ALA A 77 -9.10 1.66 1.09
C ALA A 77 -8.78 3.14 0.87
N ILE A 78 -9.78 3.97 0.65
CA ILE A 78 -9.60 5.43 0.66
C ILE A 78 -10.07 5.95 2.01
N VAL A 79 -9.13 6.55 2.73
CA VAL A 79 -9.38 7.24 4.00
C VAL A 79 -9.54 8.73 3.71
N VAL A 80 -10.61 9.32 4.27
CA VAL A 80 -10.86 10.76 4.26
C VAL A 80 -11.21 11.19 5.68
N GLY A 81 -10.39 12.03 6.29
CA GLY A 81 -10.49 12.37 7.70
C GLY A 81 -10.23 11.16 8.59
N ASP A 82 -11.24 10.75 9.33
CA ASP A 82 -11.23 9.63 10.26
C ASP A 82 -12.05 8.41 9.79
N LYS A 83 -12.40 8.35 8.51
CA LYS A 83 -13.30 7.33 7.93
C LYS A 83 -12.73 6.74 6.65
N VAL A 84 -13.07 5.49 6.38
CA VAL A 84 -12.94 4.90 5.05
C VAL A 84 -14.21 5.23 4.25
N VAL A 85 -14.05 5.94 3.14
CA VAL A 85 -15.18 6.37 2.30
C VAL A 85 -15.46 5.40 1.14
N ALA A 86 -14.44 4.67 0.69
CA ALA A 86 -14.56 3.65 -0.34
C ALA A 86 -13.47 2.58 -0.18
N SER A 87 -13.77 1.36 -0.61
CA SER A 87 -12.79 0.27 -0.67
C SER A 87 -13.04 -0.64 -1.85
N MET A 88 -11.96 -1.25 -2.34
CA MET A 88 -12.01 -2.23 -3.43
C MET A 88 -10.99 -3.33 -3.19
N LYS A 89 -11.29 -4.52 -3.66
CA LYS A 89 -10.35 -5.61 -3.76
C LYS A 89 -9.77 -5.65 -5.17
N ARG A 90 -8.45 -5.78 -5.27
CA ARG A 90 -7.73 -5.95 -6.52
C ARG A 90 -7.23 -7.38 -6.61
N LYS A 91 -7.35 -7.99 -7.78
CA LYS A 91 -6.92 -9.37 -8.04
C LYS A 91 -5.96 -9.39 -9.21
N ALA A 92 -4.82 -10.02 -9.03
CA ALA A 92 -3.87 -10.26 -10.10
C ALA A 92 -4.47 -11.19 -11.18
N LYS A 93 -4.04 -11.01 -12.42
CA LYS A 93 -4.35 -11.98 -13.47
C LYS A 93 -3.64 -13.33 -13.21
N PRO A 94 -4.12 -14.45 -13.74
CA PRO A 94 -3.45 -15.75 -13.60
C PRO A 94 -1.97 -15.68 -13.98
N GLY A 95 -1.10 -16.21 -13.12
CA GLY A 95 0.36 -16.21 -13.31
C GLY A 95 1.08 -14.92 -12.89
N GLU A 96 0.35 -13.93 -12.38
CA GLU A 96 0.90 -12.70 -11.83
C GLU A 96 0.63 -12.64 -10.31
N PHE A 97 1.57 -12.13 -9.54
CA PHE A 97 1.41 -11.97 -8.09
C PHE A 97 1.04 -10.53 -7.69
N ARG A 98 1.25 -9.57 -8.59
CA ARG A 98 0.94 -8.15 -8.37
C ARG A 98 -0.49 -7.86 -8.82
N SER A 99 -1.30 -7.39 -7.90
CA SER A 99 -2.74 -7.08 -8.09
C SER A 99 -3.01 -5.75 -8.84
N ASN A 100 -1.95 -5.04 -9.24
CA ASN A 100 -2.07 -3.74 -9.91
C ASN A 100 -2.93 -3.81 -11.18
N VAL A 101 -3.94 -2.94 -11.27
CA VAL A 101 -4.87 -2.86 -12.42
C VAL A 101 -4.15 -2.63 -13.73
N HIS A 102 -3.12 -1.79 -13.74
CA HIS A 102 -2.29 -1.50 -14.92
C HIS A 102 -1.54 -2.72 -15.48
N LEU A 103 -1.40 -3.77 -14.69
CA LEU A 103 -0.81 -5.05 -15.11
C LEU A 103 -1.86 -6.06 -15.59
N GLY A 104 -3.11 -5.63 -15.71
CA GLY A 104 -4.23 -6.46 -16.15
C GLY A 104 -4.97 -7.14 -15.00
N GLY A 105 -4.79 -6.67 -13.78
CA GLY A 105 -5.60 -7.07 -12.63
C GLY A 105 -7.05 -6.61 -12.75
N THR A 106 -7.93 -7.27 -12.01
CA THR A 106 -9.36 -6.90 -11.91
C THR A 106 -9.64 -6.23 -10.58
N VAL A 107 -10.72 -5.47 -10.53
CA VAL A 107 -11.22 -4.80 -9.32
C VAL A 107 -12.66 -5.22 -9.06
N GLU A 108 -13.01 -5.31 -7.78
CA GLU A 108 -14.38 -5.50 -7.32
C GLU A 108 -14.64 -4.63 -6.09
N ASN A 109 -15.90 -4.25 -5.89
CA ASN A 109 -16.29 -3.60 -4.64
C ASN A 109 -16.00 -4.56 -3.47
N TYR A 110 -15.52 -4.02 -2.36
CA TYR A 110 -15.16 -4.81 -1.18
C TYR A 110 -15.56 -4.07 0.07
N GLU A 111 -16.23 -4.73 0.98
CA GLU A 111 -16.59 -4.21 2.30
C GLU A 111 -15.51 -4.65 3.30
N LEU A 112 -14.87 -3.67 3.95
CA LEU A 112 -13.84 -3.93 4.95
C LEU A 112 -14.45 -4.55 6.21
N ASN A 113 -13.72 -5.44 6.85
CA ASN A 113 -13.99 -5.79 8.23
C ASN A 113 -13.38 -4.75 9.19
N ASP A 114 -13.79 -4.80 10.47
CA ASP A 114 -13.39 -3.82 11.49
C ASP A 114 -11.86 -3.68 11.62
N GLN A 115 -11.12 -4.78 11.51
CA GLN A 115 -9.65 -4.76 11.63
C GLN A 115 -8.97 -4.12 10.42
N GLU A 116 -9.50 -4.33 9.22
CA GLU A 116 -9.01 -3.73 7.99
C GLU A 116 -9.27 -2.23 8.00
N GLU A 117 -10.48 -1.82 8.39
CA GLU A 117 -10.85 -0.41 8.50
C GLU A 117 -9.99 0.32 9.54
N GLU A 118 -9.87 -0.24 10.75
CA GLU A 118 -9.01 0.32 11.80
C GLU A 118 -7.56 0.45 11.33
N SER A 119 -7.04 -0.58 10.64
CA SER A 119 -5.67 -0.58 10.10
C SER A 119 -5.46 0.52 9.06
N ALA A 120 -6.43 0.74 8.17
CA ALA A 120 -6.39 1.79 7.16
C ALA A 120 -6.36 3.19 7.79
N ILE A 121 -7.32 3.46 8.68
CA ILE A 121 -7.44 4.76 9.37
C ILE A 121 -6.18 5.05 10.19
N LYS A 122 -5.70 4.05 10.96
CA LYS A 122 -4.50 4.20 11.78
C LYS A 122 -3.26 4.47 10.94
N ALA A 123 -3.11 3.81 9.79
CA ALA A 123 -1.97 4.01 8.89
C ALA A 123 -1.96 5.43 8.31
N ALA A 124 -3.09 5.95 7.84
CA ALA A 124 -3.22 7.33 7.37
C ALA A 124 -2.89 8.34 8.48
N LYS A 125 -3.45 8.13 9.67
CA LYS A 125 -3.29 9.01 10.84
C LYS A 125 -1.84 9.08 11.33
N VAL A 126 -1.12 7.96 11.40
CA VAL A 126 0.29 7.93 11.83
C VAL A 126 1.18 8.74 10.89
N LEU A 127 0.83 8.79 9.60
CA LEU A 127 1.54 9.61 8.61
C LEU A 127 1.03 11.05 8.51
N GLY A 128 0.04 11.45 9.32
CA GLY A 128 -0.53 12.80 9.30
C GLY A 128 -1.32 13.11 8.03
N LEU A 129 -1.86 12.09 7.36
CA LEU A 129 -2.60 12.24 6.11
C LEU A 129 -4.10 12.27 6.39
N SER A 130 -4.75 13.37 5.99
CA SER A 130 -6.22 13.49 6.03
C SER A 130 -6.90 12.82 4.84
N VAL A 131 -6.18 12.68 3.72
CA VAL A 131 -6.64 11.91 2.56
C VAL A 131 -5.53 10.92 2.19
N ALA A 132 -5.86 9.64 2.12
CA ALA A 132 -4.90 8.61 1.78
C ALA A 132 -5.54 7.40 1.10
N GLY A 133 -4.80 6.81 0.17
CA GLY A 133 -5.07 5.46 -0.32
C GLY A 133 -4.19 4.46 0.42
N VAL A 134 -4.80 3.55 1.17
CA VAL A 134 -4.10 2.54 1.96
C VAL A 134 -4.26 1.19 1.30
N ASP A 135 -3.14 0.56 0.98
CA ASP A 135 -3.10 -0.79 0.41
C ASP A 135 -2.85 -1.81 1.52
N ILE A 136 -3.74 -2.78 1.62
CA ILE A 136 -3.76 -3.79 2.68
C ILE A 136 -3.74 -5.17 2.04
N ILE A 137 -2.93 -6.07 2.59
CA ILE A 137 -2.89 -7.48 2.22
C ILE A 137 -3.40 -8.33 3.38
N GLN A 138 -4.24 -9.31 3.07
CA GLN A 138 -4.75 -10.26 4.06
C GLN A 138 -3.71 -11.33 4.37
N SER A 139 -3.50 -11.63 5.63
CA SER A 139 -2.59 -12.67 6.08
C SER A 139 -3.16 -13.49 7.23
N ASN A 140 -2.54 -14.64 7.53
CA ASN A 140 -2.89 -15.46 8.70
C ASN A 140 -2.62 -14.73 10.05
N ARG A 141 -1.93 -13.57 10.01
CA ARG A 141 -1.65 -12.70 11.16
C ARG A 141 -2.59 -11.49 11.23
N GLY A 142 -3.64 -11.46 10.41
CA GLY A 142 -4.54 -10.32 10.22
C GLY A 142 -4.12 -9.42 9.05
N PRO A 143 -4.78 -8.26 8.91
CA PRO A 143 -4.50 -7.33 7.83
C PRO A 143 -3.11 -6.68 7.99
N LEU A 144 -2.35 -6.62 6.90
CA LEU A 144 -1.02 -6.00 6.87
C LEU A 144 -1.01 -4.84 5.87
N VAL A 145 -0.68 -3.64 6.33
CA VAL A 145 -0.54 -2.47 5.45
C VAL A 145 0.70 -2.63 4.59
N LEU A 146 0.53 -2.57 3.27
CA LEU A 146 1.62 -2.61 2.28
C LEU A 146 2.21 -1.23 2.03
N GLU A 147 1.34 -0.26 1.75
CA GLU A 147 1.73 1.12 1.44
C GLU A 147 0.61 2.10 1.74
N VAL A 148 0.97 3.38 1.89
CA VAL A 148 0.04 4.49 2.06
C VAL A 148 0.38 5.57 1.04
N ASN A 149 -0.59 5.92 0.20
CA ASN A 149 -0.46 6.88 -0.88
C ASN A 149 -1.15 8.19 -0.50
N SER A 150 -0.42 9.29 -0.45
CA SER A 150 -0.95 10.63 -0.15
C SER A 150 -1.74 11.25 -1.32
N SER A 151 -1.62 10.70 -2.52
CA SER A 151 -2.34 11.17 -3.72
C SER A 151 -2.86 9.95 -4.50
N PRO A 152 -3.86 9.24 -3.96
CA PRO A 152 -4.38 8.03 -4.59
C PRO A 152 -5.13 8.35 -5.89
N GLY A 153 -4.99 7.48 -6.91
CA GLY A 153 -5.86 7.53 -8.09
C GLY A 153 -7.27 7.08 -7.71
N LEU A 154 -8.28 7.83 -8.13
CA LEU A 154 -9.68 7.61 -7.74
C LEU A 154 -10.48 6.79 -8.74
N GLU A 155 -10.16 6.86 -10.03
CA GLU A 155 -10.96 6.25 -11.13
C GLU A 155 -11.33 4.78 -10.88
N GLY A 156 -10.35 3.96 -10.49
CA GLY A 156 -10.57 2.53 -10.30
C GLY A 156 -11.50 2.21 -9.14
N ILE A 157 -11.36 2.92 -8.04
CA ILE A 157 -12.15 2.68 -6.83
C ILE A 157 -13.56 3.27 -6.94
N GLU A 158 -13.72 4.44 -7.56
CA GLU A 158 -15.04 5.04 -7.84
C GLU A 158 -15.85 4.12 -8.75
N LYS A 159 -15.22 3.59 -9.81
CA LYS A 159 -15.87 2.63 -10.70
C LYS A 159 -16.26 1.34 -10.00
N ALA A 160 -15.44 0.84 -9.08
CA ALA A 160 -15.69 -0.41 -8.37
C ALA A 160 -16.74 -0.25 -7.25
N SER A 161 -16.70 0.83 -6.50
CA SER A 161 -17.57 1.08 -5.33
C SER A 161 -18.87 1.81 -5.67
N GLY A 162 -18.88 2.58 -6.78
CA GLY A 162 -19.98 3.50 -7.11
C GLY A 162 -20.02 4.76 -6.23
N VAL A 163 -18.99 4.99 -5.42
CA VAL A 163 -18.87 6.17 -4.54
C VAL A 163 -18.11 7.27 -5.27
N ASP A 164 -18.63 8.50 -5.29
CA ASP A 164 -17.91 9.70 -5.71
C ASP A 164 -16.94 10.10 -4.58
N VAL A 165 -15.70 9.63 -4.70
CA VAL A 165 -14.65 9.86 -3.70
C VAL A 165 -14.17 11.31 -3.75
N ALA A 166 -14.17 11.92 -4.92
CA ALA A 166 -13.80 13.32 -5.07
C ALA A 166 -14.76 14.22 -4.29
N ASP A 167 -16.07 13.95 -4.37
CA ASP A 167 -17.10 14.65 -3.58
C ASP A 167 -16.85 14.51 -2.07
N LYS A 168 -16.55 13.30 -1.60
CA LYS A 168 -16.24 13.05 -0.18
C LYS A 168 -15.01 13.80 0.32
N ILE A 169 -14.01 14.00 -0.53
CA ILE A 169 -12.83 14.81 -0.21
C ILE A 169 -13.21 16.29 -0.09
N ILE A 170 -14.05 16.80 -0.99
CA ILE A 170 -14.49 18.19 -0.96
C ILE A 170 -15.37 18.44 0.25
N GLU A 171 -16.36 17.59 0.53
CA GLU A 171 -17.18 17.66 1.75
C GLU A 171 -16.30 17.76 3.02
N TYR A 172 -15.30 16.90 3.13
CA TYR A 172 -14.37 16.93 4.27
C TYR A 172 -13.61 18.26 4.39
N LEU A 173 -13.11 18.79 3.27
CA LEU A 173 -12.37 20.08 3.26
C LEU A 173 -13.27 21.26 3.65
N GLU A 174 -14.52 21.28 3.20
CA GLU A 174 -15.51 22.29 3.56
C GLU A 174 -15.83 22.24 5.07
N ASP A 175 -16.03 21.04 5.61
CA ASP A 175 -16.28 20.84 7.03
C ASP A 175 -15.11 21.29 7.90
N GLU A 176 -13.88 20.94 7.52
CA GLU A 176 -12.66 21.37 8.20
C GLU A 176 -12.49 22.90 8.17
N HIS A 177 -12.79 23.52 7.02
CA HIS A 177 -12.74 24.99 6.89
C HIS A 177 -13.74 25.66 7.82
N ASN A 178 -14.99 25.22 7.79
CA ASN A 178 -16.09 25.77 8.61
C ASN A 178 -15.81 25.61 10.12
N ASN A 179 -15.17 24.50 10.52
CA ASN A 179 -14.82 24.26 11.92
C ASN A 179 -13.66 25.14 12.38
N ARG A 180 -12.68 25.42 11.55
CA ARG A 180 -11.57 26.33 11.83
C ARG A 180 -12.04 27.78 12.02
N ASP A 181 -12.99 28.24 11.21
CA ASP A 181 -13.54 29.59 11.34
C ASP A 181 -14.36 29.78 12.61
N LYS A 182 -15.06 28.74 13.07
CA LYS A 182 -15.79 28.76 14.36
C LYS A 182 -14.86 28.75 15.58
N SER A 183 -13.61 28.30 15.44
CA SER A 183 -12.63 28.23 16.53
C SER A 183 -11.78 29.48 16.70
N LYS A 184 -11.88 30.46 15.79
CA LYS A 184 -11.20 31.77 15.95
C LYS A 184 -11.93 32.56 17.00
N PRO A 185 -11.22 33.16 18.02
CA PRO A 185 -11.81 34.12 18.93
C PRO A 185 -12.41 35.27 18.13
N ILE A 186 -13.63 35.70 18.49
CA ILE A 186 -14.18 36.97 18.00
C ILE A 186 -13.37 38.03 18.69
N ASP A 187 -12.44 38.67 18.00
CA ASP A 187 -11.79 39.90 18.48
C ASP A 187 -12.88 40.97 18.57
N ILE A 188 -13.29 41.26 19.84
CA ILE A 188 -14.17 42.35 20.19
C ILE A 188 -13.33 43.55 20.59
#